data_971ae6ad5c16a0c0c32d2847804d3a0e
#
_entry.id   971ae6ad5c16a0c0c32d2847804d3a0e
#
_cell.length_a   1.000
_cell.length_b   1.000
_cell.length_c   1.000
_cell.angle_alpha   90.00
_cell.angle_beta   90.00
_cell.angle_gamma   90.00
#
_symmetry.space_group_name_H-M   'P 1'
#
loop_
_entity.id
_entity.type
_entity.pdbx_description
1 polymer ?
#
loop_
_entity_poly.entity_id
_entity_poly.type
_entity_poly.pdbx_seq_one_letter_code
_entity_poly.pdbx_strand_id
1 'polypeptide(L)'
;MCQEVDNHLESSWYDSMKNSKSRDADFDTLSGHHLDLCYFPNIIDSNYKNNLGFPGQYPYTRGIHPNLYRGRLWTMRQFAGYGTPEETNRRFKLLLNKGQTGLSVAYDMPTLMGYDPGHSLSIGEVGKCGVNVFHMGDMAVSYTHLTLPTILLV
;
A
#
# COMPACT_ATOMS: atom_id res chain seq x y z
N MET A 1 10.65 -40.42 6.93
CA MET A 1 11.25 -39.41 6.04
C MET A 1 10.33 -38.24 5.72
N CYS A 2 9.04 -38.23 6.16
CA CYS A 2 8.11 -37.11 5.97
C CYS A 2 8.05 -36.08 7.10
N GLN A 3 8.55 -36.39 8.30
CA GLN A 3 8.44 -35.49 9.47
C GLN A 3 9.52 -34.40 9.53
N GLU A 4 10.68 -34.56 8.92
CA GLU A 4 11.76 -33.57 8.97
C GLU A 4 11.56 -32.38 8.01
N VAL A 5 10.81 -32.55 6.94
CA VAL A 5 10.60 -31.49 5.93
C VAL A 5 9.58 -30.45 6.41
N ASP A 6 8.64 -30.84 7.26
CA ASP A 6 7.55 -29.96 7.71
C ASP A 6 7.99 -28.96 8.78
N ASN A 7 8.93 -29.34 9.65
CA ASN A 7 9.51 -28.44 10.66
C ASN A 7 10.33 -27.29 10.05
N HIS A 8 10.86 -27.45 8.85
CA HIS A 8 11.71 -26.44 8.23
C HIS A 8 10.92 -25.21 7.73
N LEU A 9 9.71 -25.40 7.24
CA LEU A 9 8.89 -24.25 6.75
C LEU A 9 8.33 -23.44 7.89
N GLU A 10 7.86 -24.11 8.93
CA GLU A 10 7.40 -23.43 10.14
C GLU A 10 8.54 -22.64 10.77
N SER A 11 9.71 -23.25 10.92
CA SER A 11 10.89 -22.56 11.46
C SER A 11 11.32 -21.38 10.58
N SER A 12 11.34 -21.56 9.27
CA SER A 12 11.64 -20.51 8.31
C SER A 12 10.62 -19.34 8.38
N TRP A 13 9.33 -19.65 8.60
CA TRP A 13 8.32 -18.62 8.80
C TRP A 13 8.54 -17.86 10.11
N TYR A 14 8.83 -18.56 11.23
CA TYR A 14 9.15 -17.91 12.50
C TYR A 14 10.39 -17.02 12.40
N ASP A 15 11.40 -17.43 11.66
CA ASP A 15 12.59 -16.61 11.45
C ASP A 15 12.28 -15.36 10.61
N SER A 16 11.44 -15.50 9.61
CA SER A 16 10.92 -14.36 8.83
C SER A 16 10.10 -13.39 9.69
N MET A 17 9.31 -13.92 10.64
CA MET A 17 8.57 -13.12 11.60
C MET A 17 9.48 -12.34 12.55
N LYS A 18 10.51 -12.96 13.10
CA LYS A 18 11.47 -12.29 14.01
C LYS A 18 12.18 -11.12 13.33
N ASN A 19 12.46 -11.26 12.03
CA ASN A 19 13.10 -10.22 11.24
C ASN A 19 12.14 -9.15 10.71
N SER A 20 10.83 -9.34 10.89
CA SER A 20 9.81 -8.41 10.42
C SER A 20 9.47 -7.36 11.48
N LYS A 21 9.35 -6.10 11.04
CA LYS A 21 8.89 -5.02 11.93
C LYS A 21 7.45 -5.25 12.34
N SER A 22 7.16 -5.22 13.64
CA SER A 22 5.80 -5.24 14.18
C SER A 22 5.35 -3.84 14.56
N ARG A 23 4.04 -3.60 14.46
CA ARG A 23 3.41 -2.38 15.00
C ARG A 23 3.40 -2.46 16.53
N ASP A 24 3.50 -1.31 17.16
CA ASP A 24 3.23 -1.15 18.58
C ASP A 24 1.70 -1.09 18.78
N ALA A 25 1.09 -2.23 19.05
CA ALA A 25 -0.35 -2.38 19.24
C ALA A 25 -0.67 -3.67 20.01
N ASP A 26 -1.74 -3.65 20.77
CA ASP A 26 -2.28 -4.85 21.40
C ASP A 26 -2.99 -5.73 20.37
N PHE A 27 -2.72 -7.02 20.43
CA PHE A 27 -3.31 -8.01 19.55
C PHE A 27 -4.23 -8.96 20.34
N ASP A 28 -5.10 -8.36 21.10
CA ASP A 28 -6.09 -9.07 21.91
C ASP A 28 -7.49 -8.86 21.35
N THR A 29 -8.37 -9.80 21.62
CA THR A 29 -9.79 -9.62 21.32
C THR A 29 -10.41 -8.66 22.33
N LEU A 30 -11.61 -8.12 22.02
CA LEU A 30 -12.35 -7.27 22.96
C LEU A 30 -12.71 -7.99 24.27
N SER A 31 -12.71 -9.33 24.29
CA SER A 31 -12.91 -10.16 25.47
C SER A 31 -11.61 -10.51 26.22
N GLY A 32 -10.48 -9.93 25.83
CA GLY A 32 -9.20 -10.09 26.51
C GLY A 32 -8.43 -11.37 26.14
N HIS A 33 -8.81 -12.07 25.07
CA HIS A 33 -8.03 -13.21 24.58
C HIS A 33 -6.91 -12.75 23.67
N HIS A 34 -5.68 -13.16 23.99
CA HIS A 34 -4.55 -12.92 23.12
C HIS A 34 -4.66 -13.69 21.80
N LEU A 35 -4.35 -13.05 20.71
CA LEU A 35 -4.34 -13.68 19.37
C LEU A 35 -2.93 -14.15 19.03
N ASP A 36 -2.80 -15.40 18.61
CA ASP A 36 -1.54 -15.94 18.12
C ASP A 36 -1.10 -15.29 16.81
N LEU A 37 0.18 -15.42 16.51
CA LEU A 37 0.77 -14.88 15.28
C LEU A 37 0.14 -15.48 14.02
N CYS A 38 -0.17 -16.78 14.07
CA CYS A 38 -0.80 -17.50 12.98
C CYS A 38 -1.48 -18.75 13.54
N TYR A 39 -2.64 -19.08 13.00
CA TYR A 39 -3.35 -20.32 13.34
C TYR A 39 -3.14 -21.34 12.23
N PHE A 40 -2.71 -22.53 12.61
CA PHE A 40 -2.48 -23.67 11.73
C PHE A 40 -2.73 -24.98 12.50
N PRO A 41 -2.95 -26.12 11.81
CA PRO A 41 -3.16 -27.39 12.45
C PRO A 41 -1.91 -27.88 13.18
N ASN A 42 -2.10 -28.67 14.24
CA ASN A 42 -0.97 -29.26 15.01
C ASN A 42 -0.12 -30.22 14.18
N ILE A 43 -0.70 -30.81 13.13
CA ILE A 43 0.00 -31.68 12.20
C ILE A 43 -0.05 -31.02 10.82
N ILE A 44 1.11 -30.64 10.33
CA ILE A 44 1.28 -30.02 9.01
C ILE A 44 1.70 -31.12 8.04
N ASP A 45 0.80 -31.46 7.14
CA ASP A 45 1.06 -32.42 6.07
C ASP A 45 1.47 -31.73 4.76
N SER A 46 1.83 -32.54 3.76
CA SER A 46 2.20 -32.03 2.44
C SER A 46 1.05 -31.28 1.73
N ASN A 47 -0.20 -31.64 2.03
CA ASN A 47 -1.37 -30.96 1.46
C ASN A 47 -1.51 -29.55 2.02
N TYR A 48 -1.36 -29.38 3.34
CA TYR A 48 -1.35 -28.07 3.96
C TYR A 48 -0.24 -27.18 3.36
N LYS A 49 0.97 -27.72 3.28
CA LYS A 49 2.13 -27.02 2.73
C LYS A 49 1.89 -26.54 1.28
N ASN A 50 1.42 -27.44 0.42
CA ASN A 50 1.29 -27.18 -1.01
C ASN A 50 0.06 -26.33 -1.36
N ASN A 51 -1.02 -26.46 -0.59
CA ASN A 51 -2.29 -25.83 -0.89
C ASN A 51 -2.53 -24.53 -0.10
N LEU A 52 -2.01 -24.43 1.11
CA LEU A 52 -2.24 -23.27 1.98
C LEU A 52 -0.93 -22.58 2.39
N GLY A 53 0.02 -23.29 2.96
CA GLY A 53 1.31 -22.75 3.41
C GLY A 53 1.21 -21.73 4.56
N PHE A 54 2.35 -21.07 4.83
CA PHE A 54 2.44 -20.00 5.82
C PHE A 54 2.38 -18.62 5.17
N PRO A 55 1.96 -17.58 5.91
CA PRO A 55 1.98 -16.21 5.39
C PRO A 55 3.37 -15.79 4.91
N GLY A 56 3.46 -15.14 3.77
CA GLY A 56 4.74 -14.70 3.18
C GLY A 56 5.54 -15.81 2.48
N GLN A 57 5.01 -17.02 2.39
CA GLN A 57 5.63 -18.16 1.69
C GLN A 57 4.76 -18.67 0.57
N TYR A 58 5.38 -19.26 -0.45
CA TYR A 58 4.64 -19.94 -1.52
C TYR A 58 3.71 -21.02 -0.92
N PRO A 59 2.46 -21.13 -1.40
CA PRO A 59 1.81 -20.50 -2.56
C PRO A 59 1.20 -19.12 -2.32
N TYR A 60 1.50 -18.42 -1.23
CA TYR A 60 1.04 -17.09 -0.87
C TYR A 60 -0.48 -16.94 -0.65
N THR A 61 -1.18 -18.03 -0.42
CA THR A 61 -2.63 -18.04 -0.19
C THR A 61 -3.03 -17.26 1.06
N ARG A 62 -2.12 -17.14 2.02
CA ARG A 62 -2.30 -16.42 3.27
C ARG A 62 -1.63 -15.04 3.28
N GLY A 63 -1.30 -14.50 2.10
CA GLY A 63 -0.71 -13.18 1.92
C GLY A 63 0.80 -13.20 1.68
N ILE A 64 1.32 -12.08 1.19
CA ILE A 64 2.72 -11.94 0.74
C ILE A 64 3.67 -11.53 1.86
N HIS A 65 3.16 -11.17 3.04
CA HIS A 65 3.97 -10.77 4.17
C HIS A 65 3.83 -11.77 5.32
N PRO A 66 4.92 -12.11 6.04
CA PRO A 66 4.89 -13.10 7.11
C PRO A 66 4.01 -12.68 8.31
N ASN A 67 3.93 -11.39 8.59
CA ASN A 67 3.21 -10.82 9.73
C ASN A 67 1.96 -10.00 9.35
N LEU A 68 1.64 -9.86 8.07
CA LEU A 68 0.44 -9.18 7.57
C LEU A 68 0.16 -7.84 8.30
N TYR A 69 -1.04 -7.71 8.88
CA TYR A 69 -1.47 -6.49 9.57
C TYR A 69 -0.82 -6.26 10.95
N ARG A 70 -0.06 -7.22 11.48
CA ARG A 70 0.79 -6.99 12.64
C ARG A 70 1.98 -6.10 12.30
N GLY A 71 2.49 -6.21 11.08
CA GLY A 71 3.58 -5.36 10.61
C GLY A 71 3.10 -4.00 10.12
N ARG A 72 2.08 -4.02 9.26
CA ARG A 72 1.54 -2.82 8.64
C ARG A 72 0.07 -3.00 8.31
N LEU A 73 -0.73 -1.97 8.58
CA LEU A 73 -2.11 -1.91 8.12
C LEU A 73 -2.16 -1.72 6.59
N TRP A 74 -3.34 -1.93 6.00
CA TRP A 74 -3.61 -1.61 4.60
C TRP A 74 -3.27 -0.15 4.30
N THR A 75 -2.94 0.12 3.06
CA THR A 75 -2.72 1.49 2.60
C THR A 75 -4.04 2.24 2.53
N MET A 76 -4.16 3.32 3.30
CA MET A 76 -5.25 4.28 3.14
C MET A 76 -4.90 5.21 1.98
N ARG A 77 -5.66 5.11 0.89
CA ARG A 77 -5.41 5.84 -0.35
C ARG A 77 -6.71 6.41 -0.90
N GLN A 78 -6.79 7.73 -0.98
CA GLN A 78 -7.89 8.43 -1.63
C GLN A 78 -7.46 8.92 -3.02
N PHE A 79 -8.36 8.80 -3.98
CA PHE A 79 -8.22 9.38 -5.30
C PHE A 79 -8.51 10.88 -5.18
N ALA A 80 -7.56 11.72 -5.51
CA ALA A 80 -7.67 13.17 -5.38
C ALA A 80 -6.87 13.90 -6.44
N GLY A 81 -7.37 15.04 -6.87
CA GLY A 81 -6.81 15.95 -7.85
C GLY A 81 -7.87 16.94 -8.28
N TYR A 82 -7.53 18.20 -8.34
CA TYR A 82 -8.47 19.25 -8.67
C TYR A 82 -7.73 20.53 -9.02
N GLY A 83 -8.22 21.27 -9.98
CA GLY A 83 -7.73 22.59 -10.31
C GLY A 83 -6.27 22.61 -10.76
N THR A 84 -5.48 23.45 -10.08
CA THR A 84 -4.07 23.63 -10.38
C THR A 84 -3.18 22.61 -9.65
N PRO A 85 -1.92 22.40 -10.12
CA PRO A 85 -0.92 21.62 -9.40
C PRO A 85 -0.74 22.04 -7.94
N GLU A 86 -0.74 23.33 -7.65
CA GLU A 86 -0.58 23.87 -6.30
C GLU A 86 -1.78 23.55 -5.39
N GLU A 87 -2.99 23.63 -5.91
CA GLU A 87 -4.21 23.29 -5.16
C GLU A 87 -4.22 21.81 -4.83
N THR A 88 -3.86 20.97 -5.79
CA THR A 88 -3.73 19.53 -5.60
C THR A 88 -2.63 19.18 -4.60
N ASN A 89 -1.47 19.85 -4.64
CA ASN A 89 -0.40 19.69 -3.66
C ASN A 89 -0.88 20.01 -2.24
N ARG A 90 -1.59 21.13 -2.05
CA ARG A 90 -2.18 21.49 -0.75
C ARG A 90 -3.15 20.41 -0.26
N ARG A 91 -3.98 19.89 -1.15
CA ARG A 91 -4.92 18.81 -0.83
C ARG A 91 -4.19 17.54 -0.40
N PHE A 92 -3.17 17.13 -1.11
CA PHE A 92 -2.35 15.96 -0.75
C PHE A 92 -1.66 16.12 0.60
N LYS A 93 -1.08 17.28 0.88
CA LYS A 93 -0.49 17.57 2.19
C LYS A 93 -1.51 17.47 3.32
N LEU A 94 -2.73 17.96 3.11
CA LEU A 94 -3.82 17.81 4.07
C LEU A 94 -4.17 16.34 4.31
N LEU A 95 -4.29 15.54 3.24
CA LEU A 95 -4.62 14.12 3.35
C LEU A 95 -3.55 13.33 4.10
N LEU A 96 -2.27 13.57 3.81
CA LEU A 96 -1.14 12.97 4.51
C LEU A 96 -1.14 13.35 6.00
N ASN A 97 -1.37 14.62 6.34
CA ASN A 97 -1.46 15.10 7.72
C ASN A 97 -2.66 14.48 8.46
N LYS A 98 -3.69 14.05 7.76
CA LYS A 98 -4.85 13.33 8.33
C LYS A 98 -4.66 11.82 8.41
N GLY A 99 -3.44 11.33 8.15
CA GLY A 99 -3.09 9.92 8.31
C GLY A 99 -3.28 9.05 7.07
N GLN A 100 -3.49 9.65 5.91
CA GLN A 100 -3.48 8.89 4.65
C GLN A 100 -2.07 8.37 4.39
N THR A 101 -1.95 7.11 3.98
CA THR A 101 -0.67 6.41 3.82
C THR A 101 -0.28 6.14 2.37
N GLY A 102 -1.09 6.58 1.43
CA GLY A 102 -0.81 6.52 0.00
C GLY A 102 -1.58 7.60 -0.75
N LEU A 103 -1.15 7.91 -1.94
CA LEU A 103 -1.77 8.91 -2.81
C LEU A 103 -2.14 8.29 -4.15
N SER A 104 -3.25 8.76 -4.72
CA SER A 104 -3.70 8.42 -6.07
C SER A 104 -4.16 9.71 -6.73
N VAL A 105 -3.55 10.05 -7.87
CA VAL A 105 -3.76 11.32 -8.55
C VAL A 105 -4.93 11.20 -9.52
N ALA A 106 -5.90 12.12 -9.42
CA ALA A 106 -6.92 12.33 -10.44
C ALA A 106 -6.42 13.40 -11.42
N TYR A 107 -6.23 13.01 -12.66
CA TYR A 107 -5.92 13.95 -13.74
C TYR A 107 -7.20 14.41 -14.44
N ASP A 108 -7.19 15.64 -14.96
CA ASP A 108 -8.29 16.15 -15.76
C ASP A 108 -8.34 15.53 -17.16
N MET A 109 -9.43 15.74 -17.86
CA MET A 109 -9.62 15.14 -19.20
C MET A 109 -8.58 15.60 -20.22
N PRO A 110 -8.20 16.88 -20.31
CA PRO A 110 -7.13 17.29 -21.20
C PRO A 110 -5.81 16.55 -20.97
N THR A 111 -5.39 16.41 -19.71
CA THR A 111 -4.18 15.66 -19.35
C THR A 111 -4.28 14.19 -19.78
N LEU A 112 -5.40 13.54 -19.52
CA LEU A 112 -5.61 12.13 -19.88
C LEU A 112 -5.65 11.89 -21.38
N MET A 113 -6.13 12.87 -22.13
CA MET A 113 -6.23 12.80 -23.60
C MET A 113 -4.95 13.32 -24.32
N GLY A 114 -4.00 13.89 -23.57
CA GLY A 114 -2.76 14.44 -24.13
C GLY A 114 -2.94 15.79 -24.82
N TYR A 115 -3.91 16.59 -24.40
CA TYR A 115 -4.13 17.94 -24.91
C TYR A 115 -3.55 18.99 -23.98
N ASP A 116 -2.92 20.00 -24.56
CA ASP A 116 -2.53 21.20 -23.82
C ASP A 116 -3.76 22.00 -23.36
N PRO A 117 -3.65 22.77 -22.26
CA PRO A 117 -4.75 23.57 -21.74
C PRO A 117 -5.35 24.57 -22.74
N GLY A 118 -4.52 25.05 -23.70
CA GLY A 118 -4.95 25.96 -24.75
C GLY A 118 -5.60 25.31 -25.95
N HIS A 119 -5.70 23.99 -26.01
CA HIS A 119 -6.33 23.28 -27.10
C HIS A 119 -7.86 23.52 -27.11
N SER A 120 -8.48 23.59 -28.30
CA SER A 120 -9.91 23.89 -28.42
C SER A 120 -10.80 22.90 -27.67
N LEU A 121 -10.42 21.62 -27.61
CA LEU A 121 -11.15 20.56 -26.88
C LEU A 121 -10.92 20.61 -25.36
N SER A 122 -9.98 21.41 -24.89
CA SER A 122 -9.71 21.56 -23.46
C SER A 122 -10.56 22.65 -22.80
N ILE A 123 -11.26 23.47 -23.61
CA ILE A 123 -12.05 24.59 -23.10
C ILE A 123 -13.14 24.10 -22.15
N GLY A 124 -13.13 24.60 -20.93
CA GLY A 124 -14.10 24.24 -19.89
C GLY A 124 -13.83 22.91 -19.17
N GLU A 125 -12.79 22.16 -19.52
CA GLU A 125 -12.45 20.89 -18.90
C GLU A 125 -11.14 20.92 -18.09
N VAL A 126 -10.34 21.99 -18.23
CA VAL A 126 -9.07 22.15 -17.50
C VAL A 126 -9.30 22.22 -16.01
N GLY A 127 -8.70 21.32 -15.25
CA GLY A 127 -8.77 21.28 -13.78
C GLY A 127 -10.10 20.83 -13.19
N LYS A 128 -11.08 20.43 -13.98
CA LYS A 128 -12.47 20.23 -13.57
C LYS A 128 -12.72 18.89 -12.86
N CYS A 129 -12.30 17.78 -13.41
CA CYS A 129 -12.43 16.45 -12.81
C CYS A 129 -11.10 15.86 -12.31
N GLY A 130 -10.06 16.66 -12.29
CA GLY A 130 -8.74 16.28 -11.83
C GLY A 130 -7.76 17.45 -11.95
N VAL A 131 -6.52 17.24 -11.59
CA VAL A 131 -5.46 18.24 -11.76
C VAL A 131 -5.00 18.29 -13.21
N ASN A 132 -4.80 19.49 -13.73
CA ASN A 132 -4.18 19.69 -15.02
C ASN A 132 -2.66 19.59 -14.90
N VAL A 133 -2.06 18.69 -15.68
CA VAL A 133 -0.61 18.47 -15.77
C VAL A 133 -0.21 18.36 -17.22
N PHE A 134 0.37 19.39 -17.79
CA PHE A 134 0.76 19.43 -19.20
C PHE A 134 2.27 19.52 -19.38
N HIS A 135 3.05 19.74 -18.31
CA HIS A 135 4.50 19.69 -18.37
C HIS A 135 5.11 19.15 -17.07
N MET A 136 6.42 18.84 -17.11
CA MET A 136 7.16 18.27 -15.97
C MET A 136 7.11 19.13 -14.70
N GLY A 137 7.06 20.47 -14.87
CA GLY A 137 6.95 21.40 -13.73
C GLY A 137 5.67 21.21 -12.94
N ASP A 138 4.54 20.99 -13.60
CA ASP A 138 3.25 20.73 -12.93
C ASP A 138 3.30 19.43 -12.12
N MET A 139 3.91 18.40 -12.68
CA MET A 139 4.12 17.13 -11.95
C MET A 139 5.02 17.34 -10.74
N ALA A 140 6.07 18.13 -10.85
CA ALA A 140 6.95 18.44 -9.73
C ALA A 140 6.19 19.18 -8.62
N VAL A 141 5.40 20.19 -8.96
CA VAL A 141 4.61 20.96 -8.00
C VAL A 141 3.53 20.09 -7.36
N SER A 142 2.74 19.37 -8.13
CA SER A 142 1.59 18.59 -7.61
C SER A 142 2.02 17.43 -6.72
N TYR A 143 3.07 16.69 -7.12
CA TYR A 143 3.44 15.43 -6.50
C TYR A 143 4.84 15.42 -5.86
N THR A 144 5.89 15.82 -6.59
CA THR A 144 7.28 15.70 -6.09
C THR A 144 7.54 16.58 -4.87
N HIS A 145 6.93 17.76 -4.80
CA HIS A 145 7.07 18.68 -3.67
C HIS A 145 6.16 18.38 -2.48
N LEU A 146 5.58 17.18 -2.39
CA LEU A 146 4.76 16.76 -1.24
C LEU A 146 5.60 16.47 -0.01
N THR A 147 6.80 15.94 -0.21
CA THR A 147 7.71 15.55 0.85
C THR A 147 9.11 16.04 0.50
N LEU A 148 9.93 16.28 1.51
CA LEU A 148 11.35 16.52 1.34
C LEU A 148 12.00 15.38 0.53
N PRO A 149 13.12 15.61 -0.16
CA PRO A 149 13.70 14.72 -1.19
C PRO A 149 14.07 13.30 -0.76
N THR A 150 13.61 12.87 0.39
CA THR A 150 13.89 11.56 0.99
C THR A 150 12.95 10.45 0.54
N ILE A 151 12.00 10.70 -0.33
CA ILE A 151 11.12 9.64 -0.85
C ILE A 151 11.48 9.33 -2.29
N LEU A 152 12.71 9.00 -2.51
CA LEU A 152 13.15 8.10 -3.57
C LEU A 152 13.56 6.78 -2.92
N LEU A 153 12.59 6.08 -2.36
CA LEU A 153 12.68 4.65 -2.09
C LEU A 153 11.42 4.03 -2.68
N VAL A 154 11.51 3.77 -3.97
CA VAL A 154 10.68 2.77 -4.63
C VAL A 154 11.27 1.41 -4.31
#